data_57f42ae3d9127805364e7900abde872e
#
_entry.id   57f42ae3d9127805364e7900abde872e
#
_cell.length_a   1.000
_cell.length_b   1.000
_cell.length_c   1.000
_cell.angle_alpha   90.00
_cell.angle_beta   90.00
_cell.angle_gamma   90.00
#
_symmetry.space_group_name_H-M   'P 1'
#
loop_
_entity.id
_entity.type
_entity.pdbx_description
1 polymer ?
#
loop_
_entity_poly.entity_id
_entity_poly.type
_entity_poly.pdbx_seq_one_letter_code
_entity_poly.pdbx_strand_id
1 'polypeptide(L)'
;MNYELLSSLYYKGKKEYEQEYNDRFNSIASKRLNISIEENQCFYILTEEVVNKLYNVMVLNQKLDKLTSEIPGIALQQYIKKCLIDEIVLTNEIEGVVSTRKDINEILENVEDKNKRLTGLVNKYLNLCSEENIDIITCNDVRNIYNDLLWEEISEDDKLNLPDGVYFRKEGVDVLSSFKNVIHKGVMPEEKINLMMTQALNILNDRDIIPILRIAIFHYLFGYIHPFYDGNGRTSRFISSYLLSKELNTLTGFGLSYAIKENISQYYKGFKTVNEKKNKGD
;
A
#
# COMPACT_ATOMS: atom_id res chain seq x y z
N MET A 1 1.50 -3.90 28.57
CA MET A 1 0.15 -4.48 28.38
C MET A 1 0.15 -5.26 27.10
N ASN A 2 -0.35 -6.49 27.12
CA ASN A 2 -0.48 -7.26 25.86
C ASN A 2 -1.71 -6.72 25.13
N TYR A 3 -1.53 -6.15 23.91
CA TYR A 3 -2.61 -5.60 23.11
C TYR A 3 -3.35 -6.74 22.41
N GLU A 4 -4.33 -7.32 23.12
CA GLU A 4 -5.10 -8.45 22.60
C GLU A 4 -6.14 -8.00 21.58
N LEU A 5 -6.32 -8.75 20.48
CA LEU A 5 -7.33 -8.43 19.48
C LEU A 5 -8.74 -8.41 20.07
N LEU A 6 -9.53 -7.41 19.76
CA LEU A 6 -10.93 -7.32 20.20
C LEU A 6 -11.75 -8.54 19.75
N SER A 7 -11.48 -9.07 18.56
CA SER A 7 -12.11 -10.31 18.07
C SER A 7 -11.82 -11.50 18.97
N SER A 8 -10.66 -11.58 19.61
CA SER A 8 -10.34 -12.64 20.58
C SER A 8 -11.13 -12.46 21.89
N LEU A 9 -11.26 -11.21 22.35
CA LEU A 9 -12.04 -10.89 23.55
C LEU A 9 -13.54 -11.16 23.35
N TYR A 10 -14.07 -10.94 22.14
CA TYR A 10 -15.46 -11.24 21.82
C TYR A 10 -15.88 -12.67 22.18
N TYR A 11 -14.98 -13.64 21.94
CA TYR A 11 -15.24 -15.06 22.25
C TYR A 11 -15.02 -15.42 23.72
N LYS A 12 -14.34 -14.54 24.50
CA LYS A 12 -14.15 -14.72 25.95
C LYS A 12 -15.34 -14.22 26.76
N GLY A 13 -15.91 -13.06 26.39
CA GLY A 13 -17.07 -12.49 27.06
C GLY A 13 -17.50 -11.17 26.44
N LYS A 14 -18.82 -11.00 26.24
CA LYS A 14 -19.37 -9.81 25.59
C LYS A 14 -19.14 -8.53 26.41
N LYS A 15 -19.19 -8.63 27.75
CA LYS A 15 -19.03 -7.49 28.64
C LYS A 15 -17.58 -6.95 28.61
N GLU A 16 -16.62 -7.85 28.71
CA GLU A 16 -15.20 -7.54 28.64
C GLU A 16 -14.82 -6.95 27.28
N TYR A 17 -15.39 -7.49 26.21
CA TYR A 17 -15.20 -7.01 24.84
C TYR A 17 -15.68 -5.56 24.65
N GLU A 18 -16.92 -5.24 25.08
CA GLU A 18 -17.47 -3.89 24.95
C GLU A 18 -16.71 -2.89 25.84
N GLN A 19 -16.33 -3.31 27.04
CA GLN A 19 -15.56 -2.47 27.94
C GLN A 19 -14.17 -2.15 27.33
N GLU A 20 -13.43 -3.16 26.88
CA GLU A 20 -12.10 -2.98 26.28
C GLU A 20 -12.15 -2.09 25.04
N TYR A 21 -13.15 -2.30 24.17
CA TYR A 21 -13.36 -1.41 23.00
C TYR A 21 -13.56 0.04 23.44
N ASN A 22 -14.45 0.29 24.41
CA ASN A 22 -14.71 1.65 24.90
C ASN A 22 -13.48 2.28 25.56
N ASP A 23 -12.73 1.50 26.33
CA ASP A 23 -11.51 1.95 27.01
C ASP A 23 -10.45 2.33 25.98
N ARG A 24 -10.25 1.52 24.93
CA ARG A 24 -9.34 1.82 23.82
C ARG A 24 -9.79 3.03 23.02
N PHE A 25 -11.04 3.03 22.54
CA PHE A 25 -11.58 4.08 21.67
C PHE A 25 -11.57 5.45 22.36
N ASN A 26 -11.82 5.51 23.68
CA ASN A 26 -11.86 6.74 24.46
C ASN A 26 -10.54 7.04 25.19
N SER A 27 -9.51 6.23 24.99
CA SER A 27 -8.19 6.48 25.56
C SER A 27 -7.61 7.79 25.01
N ILE A 28 -6.88 8.52 25.85
CA ILE A 28 -6.11 9.71 25.45
C ILE A 28 -5.02 9.36 24.42
N ALA A 29 -4.57 8.11 24.39
CA ALA A 29 -3.59 7.61 23.44
C ALA A 29 -4.21 7.18 22.10
N SER A 30 -5.54 7.21 21.98
CA SER A 30 -6.24 6.84 20.77
C SER A 30 -6.27 8.00 19.78
N LYS A 31 -5.82 7.76 18.58
CA LYS A 31 -6.01 8.66 17.42
C LYS A 31 -7.17 8.13 16.57
N ARG A 32 -8.28 8.84 16.58
CA ARG A 32 -9.44 8.54 15.75
C ARG A 32 -9.21 9.05 14.34
N LEU A 33 -9.53 8.22 13.35
CA LEU A 33 -9.43 8.56 11.94
C LEU A 33 -10.78 9.02 11.40
N ASN A 34 -10.77 9.95 10.47
CA ASN A 34 -12.02 10.42 9.82
C ASN A 34 -12.44 9.48 8.69
N ILE A 35 -12.51 8.20 9.00
CA ILE A 35 -13.00 7.15 8.10
C ILE A 35 -13.63 6.04 8.94
N SER A 36 -14.64 5.37 8.37
CA SER A 36 -15.28 4.22 9.00
C SER A 36 -15.20 3.01 8.10
N ILE A 37 -14.96 1.84 8.71
CA ILE A 37 -15.09 0.54 8.09
C ILE A 37 -16.42 -0.04 8.54
N GLU A 38 -17.32 -0.29 7.58
CA GLU A 38 -18.72 -0.57 7.85
C GLU A 38 -19.34 0.56 8.70
N GLU A 39 -19.72 0.29 9.95
CA GLU A 39 -20.36 1.25 10.87
C GLU A 39 -19.39 1.77 11.94
N ASN A 40 -18.16 1.26 12.01
CA ASN A 40 -17.21 1.57 13.07
C ASN A 40 -16.17 2.59 12.58
N GLN A 41 -16.04 3.70 13.32
CA GLN A 41 -14.97 4.66 13.08
C GLN A 41 -13.60 4.01 13.36
N CYS A 42 -12.69 4.12 12.40
CA CYS A 42 -11.34 3.61 12.57
C CYS A 42 -10.53 4.44 13.57
N PHE A 43 -9.67 3.77 14.32
CA PHE A 43 -8.72 4.40 15.22
C PHE A 43 -7.47 3.54 15.36
N TYR A 44 -6.42 4.12 15.91
CA TYR A 44 -5.23 3.35 16.32
C TYR A 44 -4.69 3.87 17.64
N ILE A 45 -3.93 3.05 18.33
CA ILE A 45 -3.23 3.39 19.57
C ILE A 45 -1.73 3.20 19.36
N LEU A 46 -0.94 4.18 19.77
CA LEU A 46 0.51 4.06 19.80
C LEU A 46 0.94 3.18 20.98
N THR A 47 0.91 1.88 20.75
CA THR A 47 1.41 0.91 21.73
C THR A 47 2.93 0.95 21.82
N GLU A 48 3.51 0.45 22.91
CA GLU A 48 4.97 0.31 23.04
C GLU A 48 5.58 -0.50 21.89
N GLU A 49 4.88 -1.54 21.42
CA GLU A 49 5.33 -2.34 20.28
C GLU A 49 5.42 -1.50 19.00
N VAL A 50 4.40 -0.69 18.70
CA VAL A 50 4.39 0.19 17.53
C VAL A 50 5.51 1.22 17.62
N VAL A 51 5.68 1.86 18.78
CA VAL A 51 6.75 2.84 19.02
C VAL A 51 8.13 2.23 18.83
N ASN A 52 8.36 1.03 19.38
CA ASN A 52 9.63 0.31 19.22
C ASN A 52 9.90 -0.07 17.76
N LYS A 53 8.88 -0.49 17.01
CA LYS A 53 9.02 -0.76 15.55
C LYS A 53 9.38 0.51 14.77
N LEU A 54 8.71 1.63 15.04
CA LEU A 54 9.03 2.92 14.41
C LEU A 54 10.45 3.36 14.71
N TYR A 55 10.87 3.28 15.96
CA TYR A 55 12.24 3.59 16.37
C TYR A 55 13.26 2.71 15.64
N ASN A 56 13.01 1.40 15.57
CA ASN A 56 13.91 0.48 14.84
C ASN A 56 14.00 0.81 13.36
N VAL A 57 12.90 1.19 12.70
CA VAL A 57 12.91 1.64 11.30
C VAL A 57 13.83 2.85 11.15
N MET A 58 13.72 3.85 12.02
CA MET A 58 14.57 5.04 11.96
C MET A 58 16.05 4.71 12.18
N VAL A 59 16.37 3.85 13.15
CA VAL A 59 17.74 3.40 13.40
C VAL A 59 18.34 2.64 12.21
N LEU A 60 17.53 1.77 11.59
CA LEU A 60 17.96 1.02 10.41
C LEU A 60 18.14 1.92 9.20
N ASN A 61 17.25 2.91 9.02
CA ASN A 61 17.39 3.89 7.94
C ASN A 61 18.70 4.71 8.08
N GLN A 62 18.99 5.19 9.28
CA GLN A 62 20.26 5.89 9.53
C GLN A 62 21.49 5.02 9.23
N LYS A 63 21.44 3.73 9.56
CA LYS A 63 22.52 2.79 9.20
C LYS A 63 22.63 2.62 7.69
N LEU A 64 21.49 2.52 6.99
CA LEU A 64 21.44 2.40 5.53
C LEU A 64 22.04 3.65 4.88
N ASP A 65 21.66 4.87 5.34
CA ASP A 65 22.19 6.12 4.82
C ASP A 65 23.72 6.21 5.00
N LYS A 66 24.23 5.79 6.16
CA LYS A 66 25.66 5.72 6.40
C LYS A 66 26.35 4.75 5.44
N LEU A 67 25.84 3.53 5.29
CA LEU A 67 26.43 2.53 4.39
C LEU A 67 26.42 3.00 2.94
N THR A 68 25.32 3.61 2.47
CA THR A 68 25.20 4.11 1.10
C THR A 68 26.13 5.30 0.84
N SER A 69 26.39 6.15 1.84
CA SER A 69 27.33 7.28 1.70
C SER A 69 28.80 6.84 1.55
N GLU A 70 29.13 5.62 1.95
CA GLU A 70 30.48 5.04 1.83
C GLU A 70 30.69 4.33 0.48
N ILE A 71 29.63 4.10 -0.31
CA ILE A 71 29.70 3.39 -1.59
C ILE A 71 30.02 4.38 -2.71
N PRO A 72 30.97 4.07 -3.63
CA PRO A 72 31.22 4.88 -4.80
C PRO A 72 29.94 5.10 -5.63
N GLY A 73 29.69 6.35 -6.09
CA GLY A 73 28.42 6.73 -6.73
C GLY A 73 28.00 5.81 -7.90
N ILE A 74 28.95 5.38 -8.74
CA ILE A 74 28.68 4.46 -9.86
C ILE A 74 28.19 3.09 -9.31
N ALA A 75 28.81 2.55 -8.27
CA ALA A 75 28.41 1.28 -7.68
C ALA A 75 27.03 1.40 -7.00
N LEU A 76 26.76 2.51 -6.32
CA LEU A 76 25.48 2.79 -5.72
C LEU A 76 24.37 2.88 -6.78
N GLN A 77 24.59 3.56 -7.91
CA GLN A 77 23.64 3.66 -9.01
C GLN A 77 23.31 2.27 -9.60
N GLN A 78 24.32 1.42 -9.79
CA GLN A 78 24.09 0.05 -10.27
C GLN A 78 23.31 -0.80 -9.27
N TYR A 79 23.54 -0.59 -7.97
CA TYR A 79 22.79 -1.28 -6.92
C TYR A 79 21.33 -0.80 -6.86
N ILE A 80 21.09 0.50 -6.97
CA ILE A 80 19.75 1.10 -7.06
C ILE A 80 19.00 0.54 -8.28
N LYS A 81 19.65 0.50 -9.47
CA LYS A 81 19.05 -0.11 -10.67
C LYS A 81 18.64 -1.56 -10.44
N LYS A 82 19.50 -2.35 -9.78
CA LYS A 82 19.18 -3.74 -9.43
C LYS A 82 17.97 -3.81 -8.50
N CYS A 83 17.91 -3.00 -7.45
CA CYS A 83 16.79 -2.99 -6.49
C CYS A 83 15.48 -2.56 -7.17
N LEU A 84 15.52 -1.60 -8.09
CA LEU A 84 14.37 -1.20 -8.90
C LEU A 84 13.84 -2.37 -9.74
N ILE A 85 14.73 -3.10 -10.44
CA ILE A 85 14.34 -4.26 -11.24
C ILE A 85 13.70 -5.33 -10.35
N ASP A 86 14.30 -5.63 -9.21
CA ASP A 86 13.79 -6.63 -8.27
C ASP A 86 12.42 -6.20 -7.70
N GLU A 87 12.21 -4.92 -7.36
CA GLU A 87 10.93 -4.40 -6.89
C GLU A 87 9.82 -4.57 -7.93
N ILE A 88 10.09 -4.25 -9.21
CA ILE A 88 9.12 -4.40 -10.30
C ILE A 88 8.79 -5.87 -10.55
N VAL A 89 9.77 -6.75 -10.58
CA VAL A 89 9.54 -8.18 -10.76
C VAL A 89 8.71 -8.73 -9.60
N LEU A 90 9.06 -8.39 -8.37
CA LEU A 90 8.38 -8.92 -7.17
C LEU A 90 6.96 -8.35 -7.02
N THR A 91 6.73 -7.07 -7.33
CA THR A 91 5.36 -6.52 -7.28
C THR A 91 4.43 -7.20 -8.29
N ASN A 92 4.93 -7.55 -9.47
CA ASN A 92 4.19 -8.34 -10.46
C ASN A 92 3.94 -9.77 -9.98
N GLU A 93 4.98 -10.43 -9.44
CA GLU A 93 4.87 -11.80 -8.94
C GLU A 93 3.84 -11.96 -7.82
N ILE A 94 3.73 -10.96 -6.91
CA ILE A 94 2.70 -10.95 -5.85
C ILE A 94 1.28 -11.00 -6.45
N GLU A 95 1.06 -10.36 -7.60
CA GLU A 95 -0.23 -10.34 -8.31
C GLU A 95 -0.37 -11.49 -9.34
N GLY A 96 0.61 -12.38 -9.44
CA GLY A 96 0.59 -13.47 -10.41
C GLY A 96 0.89 -13.03 -11.85
N VAL A 97 1.36 -11.81 -12.05
CA VAL A 97 1.77 -11.28 -13.36
C VAL A 97 3.21 -11.71 -13.66
N VAL A 98 3.40 -12.36 -14.79
CA VAL A 98 4.72 -12.85 -15.19
C VAL A 98 5.55 -11.71 -15.78
N SER A 99 6.71 -11.47 -15.17
CA SER A 99 7.76 -10.57 -15.68
C SER A 99 9.13 -11.08 -15.27
N THR A 100 10.13 -10.86 -16.10
CA THR A 100 11.51 -11.28 -15.80
C THR A 100 12.43 -10.08 -15.64
N ARG A 101 13.53 -10.25 -14.90
CA ARG A 101 14.59 -9.23 -14.81
C ARG A 101 15.11 -8.81 -16.19
N LYS A 102 15.13 -9.74 -17.15
CA LYS A 102 15.54 -9.48 -18.52
C LYS A 102 14.58 -8.51 -19.21
N ASP A 103 13.27 -8.75 -19.12
CA ASP A 103 12.24 -7.88 -19.71
C ASP A 103 12.35 -6.45 -19.19
N ILE A 104 12.47 -6.31 -17.86
CA ILE A 104 12.60 -5.00 -17.21
C ILE A 104 13.90 -4.30 -17.62
N ASN A 105 15.02 -5.04 -17.67
CA ASN A 105 16.31 -4.46 -18.08
C ASN A 105 16.30 -4.02 -19.55
N GLU A 106 15.66 -4.76 -20.44
CA GLU A 106 15.50 -4.38 -21.86
C GLU A 106 14.71 -3.07 -22.00
N ILE A 107 13.65 -2.88 -21.19
CA ILE A 107 12.89 -1.62 -21.17
C ILE A 107 13.76 -0.47 -20.67
N LEU A 108 14.55 -0.69 -19.59
CA LEU A 108 15.45 0.32 -19.03
C LEU A 108 16.55 0.77 -19.98
N GLU A 109 16.98 -0.10 -20.89
CA GLU A 109 18.01 0.18 -21.90
C GLU A 109 17.42 0.82 -23.16
N ASN A 110 16.16 0.56 -23.48
CA ASN A 110 15.46 1.01 -24.69
C ASN A 110 14.22 1.85 -24.35
N VAL A 111 14.39 2.88 -23.53
CA VAL A 111 13.29 3.73 -22.98
C VAL A 111 12.38 4.32 -24.09
N GLU A 112 12.84 4.43 -25.34
CA GLU A 112 12.05 4.97 -26.46
C GLU A 112 11.03 3.97 -27.05
N ASP A 113 11.11 2.69 -26.73
CA ASP A 113 10.18 1.67 -27.24
C ASP A 113 8.89 1.65 -26.42
N LYS A 114 7.94 2.50 -26.82
CA LYS A 114 6.65 2.72 -26.13
C LYS A 114 5.67 1.53 -26.19
N ASN A 115 5.99 0.49 -26.95
CA ASN A 115 5.07 -0.63 -27.21
C ASN A 115 5.26 -1.83 -26.29
N LYS A 116 6.05 -1.71 -25.21
CA LYS A 116 6.23 -2.82 -24.28
C LYS A 116 5.24 -2.73 -23.13
N ARG A 117 4.50 -3.80 -22.92
CA ARG A 117 3.46 -3.99 -21.88
C ARG A 117 3.80 -3.41 -20.50
N LEU A 118 5.06 -3.50 -20.06
CA LEU A 118 5.49 -3.06 -18.73
C LEU A 118 6.15 -1.67 -18.72
N THR A 119 6.15 -0.96 -19.85
CA THR A 119 6.87 0.33 -19.97
C THR A 119 6.34 1.39 -19.01
N GLY A 120 5.02 1.50 -18.85
CA GLY A 120 4.39 2.43 -17.93
C GLY A 120 4.87 2.19 -16.49
N LEU A 121 4.83 0.94 -16.06
CA LEU A 121 5.28 0.53 -14.72
C LEU A 121 6.76 0.87 -14.49
N VAL A 122 7.64 0.51 -15.44
CA VAL A 122 9.08 0.78 -15.36
C VAL A 122 9.37 2.28 -15.26
N ASN A 123 8.76 3.07 -16.17
CA ASN A 123 8.94 4.52 -16.20
C ASN A 123 8.48 5.17 -14.89
N LYS A 124 7.37 4.72 -14.33
CA LYS A 124 6.86 5.27 -13.09
C LYS A 124 7.78 4.95 -11.91
N TYR A 125 8.31 3.72 -11.84
CA TYR A 125 9.28 3.36 -10.80
C TYR A 125 10.63 4.09 -10.96
N LEU A 126 11.03 4.49 -12.16
CA LEU A 126 12.20 5.36 -12.38
C LEU A 126 12.03 6.73 -11.71
N ASN A 127 10.80 7.25 -11.61
CA ASN A 127 10.53 8.51 -10.93
C ASN A 127 10.83 8.46 -9.42
N LEU A 128 10.94 7.26 -8.80
CA LEU A 128 11.42 7.15 -7.41
C LEU A 128 12.89 7.59 -7.28
N CYS A 129 13.66 7.49 -8.37
CA CYS A 129 15.05 7.93 -8.42
C CYS A 129 15.19 9.41 -8.79
N SER A 130 14.11 10.06 -9.23
CA SER A 130 14.13 11.47 -9.64
C SER A 130 13.74 12.40 -8.49
N GLU A 131 14.04 13.70 -8.65
CA GLU A 131 13.58 14.72 -7.71
C GLU A 131 12.13 15.14 -7.95
N GLU A 132 11.46 14.60 -9.00
CA GLU A 132 10.08 14.93 -9.30
C GLU A 132 9.15 14.48 -8.17
N ASN A 133 8.27 15.39 -7.78
CA ASN A 133 7.23 15.09 -6.81
C ASN A 133 5.97 14.62 -7.54
N ILE A 134 5.43 13.51 -7.08
CA ILE A 134 4.12 13.01 -7.51
C ILE A 134 3.10 13.48 -6.50
N ASP A 135 2.12 14.26 -6.94
CA ASP A 135 1.00 14.65 -6.09
C ASP A 135 0.08 13.44 -5.84
N ILE A 136 -0.26 13.23 -4.58
CA ILE A 136 -1.16 12.15 -4.13
C ILE A 136 -2.15 12.79 -3.15
N ILE A 137 -3.00 13.70 -3.67
CA ILE A 137 -3.89 14.54 -2.88
C ILE A 137 -5.35 14.26 -3.21
N THR A 138 -5.66 13.96 -4.47
CA THR A 138 -7.02 13.79 -4.97
C THR A 138 -7.26 12.42 -5.58
N CYS A 139 -8.53 12.03 -5.73
CA CYS A 139 -8.90 10.82 -6.47
C CYS A 139 -8.39 10.83 -7.92
N ASN A 140 -8.30 12.02 -8.53
CA ASN A 140 -7.74 12.17 -9.87
C ASN A 140 -6.25 11.83 -9.91
N ASP A 141 -5.49 12.19 -8.88
CA ASP A 141 -4.06 11.85 -8.81
C ASP A 141 -3.87 10.34 -8.73
N VAL A 142 -4.68 9.66 -7.92
CA VAL A 142 -4.67 8.19 -7.83
C VAL A 142 -5.03 7.56 -9.18
N ARG A 143 -6.02 8.11 -9.89
CA ARG A 143 -6.39 7.65 -11.23
C ARG A 143 -5.27 7.86 -12.24
N ASN A 144 -4.60 9.01 -12.21
CA ASN A 144 -3.48 9.31 -13.11
C ASN A 144 -2.30 8.36 -12.84
N ILE A 145 -1.97 8.12 -11.57
CA ILE A 145 -0.94 7.14 -11.19
C ILE A 145 -1.28 5.76 -11.75
N TYR A 146 -2.52 5.30 -11.57
CA TYR A 146 -2.98 4.02 -12.11
C TYR A 146 -2.85 3.95 -13.64
N ASN A 147 -3.29 5.01 -14.34
CA ASN A 147 -3.20 5.06 -15.78
C ASN A 147 -1.75 4.99 -16.26
N ASP A 148 -0.87 5.77 -15.66
CA ASP A 148 0.55 5.79 -16.02
C ASP A 148 1.25 4.45 -15.76
N LEU A 149 0.82 3.73 -14.71
CA LEU A 149 1.40 2.44 -14.33
C LEU A 149 0.91 1.29 -15.22
N LEU A 150 -0.40 1.19 -15.45
CA LEU A 150 -1.04 -0.07 -15.79
C LEU A 150 -2.01 0.01 -16.97
N TRP A 151 -2.36 1.21 -17.46
CA TRP A 151 -3.37 1.36 -18.50
C TRP A 151 -3.03 0.55 -19.76
N GLU A 152 -1.80 0.65 -20.25
CA GLU A 152 -1.37 -0.07 -21.46
C GLU A 152 -1.45 -1.59 -21.25
N GLU A 153 -0.89 -2.07 -20.14
CA GLU A 153 -0.88 -3.49 -19.81
C GLU A 153 -2.29 -4.07 -19.75
N ILE A 154 -3.17 -3.45 -18.93
CA ILE A 154 -4.52 -3.98 -18.73
C ILE A 154 -5.37 -3.84 -20.00
N SER A 155 -5.16 -2.77 -20.79
CA SER A 155 -5.88 -2.60 -22.06
C SER A 155 -5.51 -3.64 -23.11
N GLU A 156 -4.30 -4.19 -23.04
CA GLU A 156 -3.87 -5.29 -23.92
C GLU A 156 -4.39 -6.65 -23.42
N ASP A 157 -4.40 -6.87 -22.10
CA ASP A 157 -4.83 -8.14 -21.51
C ASP A 157 -6.35 -8.30 -21.54
N ASP A 158 -7.09 -7.39 -20.91
CA ASP A 158 -8.57 -7.37 -20.92
C ASP A 158 -9.10 -5.96 -20.64
N LYS A 159 -9.64 -5.33 -21.67
CA LYS A 159 -10.22 -3.98 -21.58
C LYS A 159 -11.40 -3.86 -20.59
N LEU A 160 -12.07 -4.96 -20.26
CA LEU A 160 -13.16 -4.95 -19.28
C LEU A 160 -12.66 -4.68 -17.86
N ASN A 161 -11.37 -4.88 -17.61
CA ASN A 161 -10.74 -4.57 -16.32
C ASN A 161 -10.28 -3.11 -16.20
N LEU A 162 -10.45 -2.30 -17.24
CA LEU A 162 -10.22 -0.87 -17.15
C LEU A 162 -11.33 -0.19 -16.35
N PRO A 163 -11.00 0.81 -15.51
CA PRO A 163 -12.00 1.55 -14.76
C PRO A 163 -12.92 2.36 -15.68
N ASP A 164 -14.21 2.19 -15.50
CA ASP A 164 -15.31 2.69 -16.33
C ASP A 164 -16.09 3.84 -15.67
N GLY A 165 -15.70 4.24 -14.47
CA GLY A 165 -16.24 5.40 -13.77
C GLY A 165 -15.48 6.69 -14.03
N VAL A 166 -15.81 7.75 -13.29
CA VAL A 166 -15.13 9.05 -13.38
C VAL A 166 -13.67 8.92 -12.96
N TYR A 167 -13.43 8.30 -11.79
CA TYR A 167 -12.09 8.02 -11.27
C TYR A 167 -11.83 6.52 -11.15
N PHE A 168 -12.83 5.74 -10.76
CA PHE A 168 -12.68 4.36 -10.37
C PHE A 168 -13.65 3.45 -11.13
N ARG A 169 -13.86 2.24 -10.66
CA ARG A 169 -14.84 1.29 -11.21
C ARG A 169 -16.26 1.63 -10.73
N LYS A 170 -17.25 1.27 -11.51
CA LYS A 170 -18.67 1.38 -11.17
C LYS A 170 -19.21 0.13 -10.50
N GLU A 171 -18.81 -1.04 -11.00
CA GLU A 171 -19.34 -2.31 -10.55
C GLU A 171 -18.57 -2.90 -9.36
N GLY A 172 -19.18 -3.86 -8.68
CA GLY A 172 -18.56 -4.58 -7.58
C GLY A 172 -17.39 -5.46 -8.02
N VAL A 173 -16.43 -5.65 -7.13
CA VAL A 173 -15.31 -6.58 -7.34
C VAL A 173 -15.10 -7.41 -6.07
N ASP A 174 -14.83 -8.70 -6.28
CA ASP A 174 -14.47 -9.63 -5.23
C ASP A 174 -12.97 -9.83 -5.16
N VAL A 175 -12.38 -9.64 -3.98
CA VAL A 175 -10.98 -9.97 -3.72
C VAL A 175 -10.92 -11.44 -3.36
N LEU A 176 -10.20 -12.20 -4.18
CA LEU A 176 -10.12 -13.65 -4.04
C LEU A 176 -8.82 -14.08 -3.36
N SER A 177 -8.90 -15.15 -2.57
CA SER A 177 -7.71 -15.88 -2.12
C SER A 177 -7.10 -16.70 -3.27
N SER A 178 -5.88 -17.23 -3.07
CA SER A 178 -5.26 -18.19 -4.00
C SER A 178 -6.11 -19.45 -4.27
N PHE A 179 -7.04 -19.78 -3.37
CA PHE A 179 -8.01 -20.85 -3.54
C PHE A 179 -9.35 -20.38 -4.15
N LYS A 180 -9.40 -19.17 -4.72
CA LYS A 180 -10.60 -18.55 -5.32
C LYS A 180 -11.77 -18.34 -4.35
N ASN A 181 -11.54 -18.34 -3.05
CA ASN A 181 -12.55 -17.95 -2.08
C ASN A 181 -12.58 -16.42 -1.94
N VAL A 182 -13.79 -15.85 -1.88
CA VAL A 182 -13.94 -14.40 -1.61
C VAL A 182 -13.49 -14.10 -0.18
N ILE A 183 -12.44 -13.29 -0.05
CA ILE A 183 -11.89 -12.88 1.25
C ILE A 183 -12.29 -11.46 1.62
N HIS A 184 -12.67 -10.66 0.62
CA HIS A 184 -13.13 -9.30 0.80
C HIS A 184 -13.94 -8.86 -0.43
N LYS A 185 -14.90 -7.95 -0.23
CA LYS A 185 -15.62 -7.28 -1.32
C LYS A 185 -15.21 -5.83 -1.36
N GLY A 186 -14.72 -5.37 -2.50
CA GLY A 186 -14.39 -3.97 -2.70
C GLY A 186 -15.59 -3.05 -2.44
N VAL A 187 -15.30 -1.84 -2.03
CA VAL A 187 -16.34 -0.83 -1.76
C VAL A 187 -17.12 -0.52 -3.04
N MET A 188 -18.42 -0.30 -2.93
CA MET A 188 -19.30 0.14 -4.01
C MET A 188 -20.48 0.96 -3.46
N PRO A 189 -21.14 1.80 -4.24
CA PRO A 189 -20.83 2.19 -5.63
C PRO A 189 -19.65 3.18 -5.74
N GLU A 190 -19.36 3.71 -6.95
CA GLU A 190 -18.23 4.62 -7.18
C GLU A 190 -18.25 5.86 -6.29
N GLU A 191 -19.43 6.41 -5.99
CA GLU A 191 -19.57 7.58 -5.10
C GLU A 191 -19.02 7.28 -3.70
N LYS A 192 -19.24 6.05 -3.21
CA LYS A 192 -18.69 5.60 -1.93
C LYS A 192 -17.18 5.35 -2.02
N ILE A 193 -16.69 4.83 -3.15
CA ILE A 193 -15.25 4.69 -3.43
C ILE A 193 -14.60 6.08 -3.37
N ASN A 194 -15.16 7.07 -4.07
CA ASN A 194 -14.66 8.44 -4.10
C ASN A 194 -14.62 9.07 -2.70
N LEU A 195 -15.68 8.91 -1.92
CA LEU A 195 -15.76 9.42 -0.56
C LEU A 195 -14.66 8.80 0.32
N MET A 196 -14.58 7.49 0.36
CA MET A 196 -13.62 6.77 1.20
C MET A 196 -12.17 7.00 0.74
N MET A 197 -11.92 7.08 -0.56
CA MET A 197 -10.58 7.41 -1.09
C MET A 197 -10.18 8.83 -0.71
N THR A 198 -11.10 9.80 -0.79
CA THR A 198 -10.84 11.18 -0.32
C THR A 198 -10.50 11.20 1.16
N GLN A 199 -11.22 10.44 1.99
CA GLN A 199 -10.90 10.31 3.42
C GLN A 199 -9.53 9.66 3.65
N ALA A 200 -9.20 8.61 2.90
CA ALA A 200 -7.90 7.94 2.97
C ALA A 200 -6.75 8.88 2.55
N LEU A 201 -6.94 9.67 1.50
CA LEU A 201 -5.98 10.68 1.05
C LEU A 201 -5.79 11.81 2.07
N ASN A 202 -6.87 12.24 2.74
CA ASN A 202 -6.77 13.21 3.83
C ASN A 202 -5.93 12.66 5.00
N ILE A 203 -6.09 11.38 5.35
CA ILE A 203 -5.27 10.72 6.37
C ILE A 203 -3.80 10.61 5.90
N LEU A 204 -3.57 10.26 4.64
CA LEU A 204 -2.22 10.20 4.07
C LEU A 204 -1.49 11.54 4.15
N ASN A 205 -2.22 12.65 3.99
CA ASN A 205 -1.67 14.00 3.99
C ASN A 205 -1.77 14.70 5.36
N ASP A 206 -2.30 14.02 6.39
CA ASP A 206 -2.38 14.55 7.77
C ASP A 206 -0.99 14.59 8.41
N ARG A 207 -0.48 15.81 8.62
CA ARG A 207 0.85 16.02 9.21
C ARG A 207 0.90 15.73 10.71
N ASP A 208 -0.24 15.57 11.36
CA ASP A 208 -0.33 15.18 12.78
C ASP A 208 -0.17 13.66 12.97
N ILE A 209 -0.11 12.90 11.89
CA ILE A 209 0.16 11.45 11.90
C ILE A 209 1.60 11.20 11.46
N ILE A 210 2.30 10.35 12.20
CA ILE A 210 3.66 9.91 11.88
C ILE A 210 3.71 9.39 10.44
N PRO A 211 4.65 9.85 9.57
CA PRO A 211 4.68 9.54 8.15
C PRO A 211 4.55 8.05 7.83
N ILE A 212 5.34 7.21 8.48
CA ILE A 212 5.31 5.76 8.25
C ILE A 212 3.94 5.16 8.59
N LEU A 213 3.27 5.66 9.64
CA LEU A 213 1.94 5.18 10.02
C LEU A 213 0.88 5.61 9.01
N ARG A 214 0.89 6.87 8.56
CA ARG A 214 -0.09 7.33 7.54
C ARG A 214 0.07 6.59 6.23
N ILE A 215 1.31 6.24 5.81
CA ILE A 215 1.56 5.40 4.64
C ILE A 215 0.98 4.01 4.83
N ALA A 216 1.22 3.37 5.99
CA ALA A 216 0.70 2.04 6.30
C ALA A 216 -0.83 2.01 6.37
N ILE A 217 -1.45 3.03 6.99
CA ILE A 217 -2.91 3.18 7.07
C ILE A 217 -3.49 3.37 5.66
N PHE A 218 -2.90 4.24 4.84
CA PHE A 218 -3.34 4.44 3.45
C PHE A 218 -3.22 3.17 2.63
N HIS A 219 -2.11 2.45 2.76
CA HIS A 219 -1.89 1.17 2.06
C HIS A 219 -3.00 0.16 2.40
N TYR A 220 -3.35 0.03 3.69
CA TYR A 220 -4.45 -0.80 4.13
C TYR A 220 -5.80 -0.31 3.56
N LEU A 221 -6.11 0.99 3.69
CA LEU A 221 -7.37 1.56 3.21
C LEU A 221 -7.53 1.41 1.70
N PHE A 222 -6.46 1.58 0.94
CA PHE A 222 -6.47 1.37 -0.51
C PHE A 222 -6.87 -0.09 -0.86
N GLY A 223 -6.26 -1.06 -0.17
CA GLY A 223 -6.60 -2.48 -0.33
C GLY A 223 -8.04 -2.80 0.09
N TYR A 224 -8.54 -2.15 1.15
CA TYR A 224 -9.93 -2.28 1.59
C TYR A 224 -10.93 -1.67 0.60
N ILE A 225 -10.68 -0.46 0.13
CA ILE A 225 -11.53 0.25 -0.84
C ILE A 225 -11.55 -0.50 -2.17
N HIS A 226 -10.39 -0.98 -2.61
CA HIS A 226 -10.18 -1.75 -3.85
C HIS A 226 -10.77 -1.03 -5.07
N PRO A 227 -10.25 0.17 -5.42
CA PRO A 227 -10.93 1.12 -6.30
C PRO A 227 -10.96 0.72 -7.78
N PHE A 228 -10.14 -0.23 -8.23
CA PHE A 228 -10.04 -0.69 -9.61
C PHE A 228 -10.51 -2.13 -9.77
N TYR A 229 -10.79 -2.56 -11.00
CA TYR A 229 -11.10 -3.97 -11.28
C TYR A 229 -9.86 -4.85 -11.19
N ASP A 230 -8.70 -4.35 -11.66
CA ASP A 230 -7.39 -4.99 -11.57
C ASP A 230 -6.31 -3.94 -11.22
N GLY A 231 -5.10 -4.39 -10.85
CA GLY A 231 -3.95 -3.52 -10.57
C GLY A 231 -3.96 -2.82 -9.21
N ASN A 232 -4.93 -3.11 -8.33
CA ASN A 232 -5.00 -2.46 -7.01
C ASN A 232 -3.75 -2.66 -6.17
N GLY A 233 -3.25 -3.88 -6.09
CA GLY A 233 -2.05 -4.21 -5.32
C GLY A 233 -0.81 -3.51 -5.86
N ARG A 234 -0.60 -3.51 -7.17
CA ARG A 234 0.55 -2.85 -7.82
C ARG A 234 0.51 -1.35 -7.63
N THR A 235 -0.66 -0.72 -7.81
CA THR A 235 -0.83 0.72 -7.58
C THR A 235 -0.57 1.11 -6.12
N SER A 236 -1.14 0.38 -5.18
CA SER A 236 -0.98 0.66 -3.74
C SER A 236 0.48 0.45 -3.28
N ARG A 237 1.17 -0.58 -3.77
CA ARG A 237 2.59 -0.80 -3.49
C ARG A 237 3.46 0.28 -4.12
N PHE A 238 3.20 0.68 -5.37
CA PHE A 238 3.91 1.79 -5.99
C PHE A 238 3.79 3.08 -5.16
N ILE A 239 2.56 3.48 -4.79
CA ILE A 239 2.34 4.68 -3.96
C ILE A 239 3.11 4.57 -2.63
N SER A 240 3.04 3.40 -1.97
CA SER A 240 3.75 3.18 -0.71
C SER A 240 5.27 3.20 -0.88
N SER A 241 5.81 2.58 -1.93
CA SER A 241 7.24 2.61 -2.27
C SER A 241 7.72 4.03 -2.53
N TYR A 242 6.95 4.81 -3.30
CA TYR A 242 7.24 6.21 -3.57
C TYR A 242 7.29 7.03 -2.27
N LEU A 243 6.27 6.94 -1.44
CA LEU A 243 6.22 7.69 -0.19
C LEU A 243 7.32 7.26 0.79
N LEU A 244 7.61 5.97 0.91
CA LEU A 244 8.71 5.47 1.73
C LEU A 244 10.07 5.94 1.22
N SER A 245 10.25 6.05 -0.11
CA SER A 245 11.50 6.57 -0.69
C SER A 245 11.72 8.04 -0.36
N LYS A 246 10.65 8.83 -0.24
CA LYS A 246 10.72 10.26 0.12
C LYS A 246 10.89 10.48 1.63
N GLU A 247 10.24 9.67 2.45
CA GLU A 247 10.29 9.81 3.92
C GLU A 247 11.54 9.17 4.54
N LEU A 248 12.12 8.17 3.91
CA LEU A 248 13.27 7.42 4.41
C LEU A 248 14.43 7.46 3.41
N ASN A 249 14.47 6.48 2.52
CA ASN A 249 15.55 6.28 1.57
C ASN A 249 15.03 5.55 0.32
N THR A 250 15.56 5.88 -0.86
CA THR A 250 15.18 5.25 -2.14
C THR A 250 15.28 3.72 -2.11
N LEU A 251 16.32 3.18 -1.48
CA LEU A 251 16.48 1.72 -1.33
C LEU A 251 15.41 1.11 -0.43
N THR A 252 14.93 1.83 0.57
CA THR A 252 13.79 1.39 1.41
C THR A 252 12.51 1.29 0.58
N GLY A 253 12.25 2.25 -0.29
CA GLY A 253 11.13 2.19 -1.24
C GLY A 253 11.22 0.97 -2.16
N PHE A 254 12.39 0.69 -2.75
CA PHE A 254 12.61 -0.50 -3.61
C PHE A 254 12.71 -1.84 -2.87
N GLY A 255 12.63 -1.84 -1.56
CA GLY A 255 12.60 -3.05 -0.75
C GLY A 255 11.20 -3.48 -0.32
N LEU A 256 10.14 -2.73 -0.65
CA LEU A 256 8.80 -2.98 -0.12
C LEU A 256 8.22 -4.31 -0.61
N SER A 257 8.24 -4.56 -1.93
CA SER A 257 7.70 -5.81 -2.49
C SER A 257 8.51 -7.03 -2.05
N TYR A 258 9.82 -6.88 -1.88
CA TYR A 258 10.66 -7.93 -1.30
C TYR A 258 10.22 -8.26 0.14
N ALA A 259 10.07 -7.24 0.99
CA ALA A 259 9.65 -7.44 2.38
C ALA A 259 8.25 -8.08 2.47
N ILE A 260 7.31 -7.67 1.61
CA ILE A 260 5.98 -8.27 1.51
C ILE A 260 6.06 -9.72 1.08
N LYS A 261 6.85 -10.04 0.05
CA LYS A 261 7.01 -11.40 -0.49
C LYS A 261 7.57 -12.36 0.56
N GLU A 262 8.62 -11.95 1.28
CA GLU A 262 9.21 -12.73 2.37
C GLU A 262 8.23 -12.96 3.53
N ASN A 263 7.26 -12.08 3.71
CA ASN A 263 6.30 -12.12 4.82
C ASN A 263 4.85 -12.21 4.32
N ILE A 264 4.61 -12.79 3.15
CA ILE A 264 3.32 -12.73 2.44
C ILE A 264 2.13 -13.21 3.29
N SER A 265 2.31 -14.24 4.09
CA SER A 265 1.26 -14.77 4.98
C SER A 265 0.91 -13.78 6.09
N GLN A 266 1.89 -13.07 6.66
CA GLN A 266 1.66 -12.06 7.68
C GLN A 266 1.01 -10.81 7.07
N TYR A 267 1.43 -10.42 5.87
CA TYR A 267 0.85 -9.32 5.12
C TYR A 267 -0.66 -9.51 4.92
N TYR A 268 -1.10 -10.63 4.35
CA TYR A 268 -2.53 -10.89 4.17
C TYR A 268 -3.27 -11.14 5.49
N LYS A 269 -2.61 -11.69 6.50
CA LYS A 269 -3.19 -11.82 7.84
C LYS A 269 -3.50 -10.45 8.44
N GLY A 270 -2.65 -9.44 8.21
CA GLY A 270 -2.89 -8.06 8.62
C GLY A 270 -4.22 -7.52 8.08
N PHE A 271 -4.43 -7.60 6.77
CA PHE A 271 -5.71 -7.20 6.15
C PHE A 271 -6.90 -7.95 6.74
N LYS A 272 -6.79 -9.28 6.84
CA LYS A 272 -7.87 -10.10 7.42
C LYS A 272 -8.20 -9.70 8.86
N THR A 273 -7.18 -9.38 9.65
CA THR A 273 -7.36 -8.98 11.05
C THR A 273 -8.13 -7.67 11.17
N VAL A 274 -7.75 -6.64 10.40
CA VAL A 274 -8.44 -5.35 10.45
C VAL A 274 -9.84 -5.43 9.81
N ASN A 275 -10.03 -6.27 8.77
CA ASN A 275 -11.34 -6.50 8.15
C ASN A 275 -12.31 -7.29 9.06
N GLU A 276 -11.83 -7.92 10.13
CA GLU A 276 -12.70 -8.66 11.06
C GLU A 276 -13.63 -7.70 11.81
N LYS A 277 -14.95 -7.79 11.56
CA LYS A 277 -15.97 -6.90 12.13
C LYS A 277 -15.89 -6.73 13.64
N LYS A 278 -15.46 -7.79 14.35
CA LYS A 278 -15.33 -7.79 15.81
C LYS A 278 -14.16 -6.97 16.30
N ASN A 279 -13.24 -6.55 15.43
CA ASN A 279 -12.18 -5.61 15.78
C ASN A 279 -12.63 -4.15 15.70
N LYS A 280 -13.83 -3.85 15.17
CA LYS A 280 -14.47 -2.52 15.21
C LYS A 280 -13.57 -1.36 14.73
N GLY A 281 -12.70 -1.59 13.75
CA GLY A 281 -11.82 -0.56 13.21
C GLY A 281 -10.58 -0.23 14.06
N ASP A 282 -10.27 -1.08 15.06
CA ASP A 282 -9.05 -1.03 15.88
C ASP A 282 -7.84 -1.60 15.12
#